data_e84718b17bf26c51fe0332e1984fb40c
#
_entry.id   e84718b17bf26c51fe0332e1984fb40c
#
_cell.length_a   1.000
_cell.length_b   1.000
_cell.length_c   1.000
_cell.angle_alpha   90.00
_cell.angle_beta   90.00
_cell.angle_gamma   90.00
#
_symmetry.space_group_name_H-M   'P 1'
#
loop_
_entity.id
_entity.type
_entity.pdbx_description
1 polymer ?
#
loop_
_entity_poly.entity_id
_entity_poly.type
_entity_poly.pdbx_seq_one_letter_code
_entity_poly.pdbx_strand_id
1 'polypeptide(L)'
;MLTTATLYVLSVFFEISKLWWPAQQQDYRNDSYSYKIAGKCLLGDPPMRYSPSLHIVLYEPEIPPNAGNIGRTCVAIGAKMWLVEPLGFTINDYYLRRAGLDYWDELEWEVVPSWDDLVTRVTAEGGRLGWFFSAHATKSYTDITYQHGDVLVFGSESSGLPQSIKKKHADQLLTIPSRPQVRSLNLSNTAAIVAYEAIRQWDGIPR
;
A
#
# COMPACT_ATOMS: atom_id res chain seq x y z
N MET A 1 5.90 8.28 45.98
CA MET A 1 7.32 7.94 46.19
C MET A 1 7.66 6.79 45.26
N LEU A 2 8.32 7.07 44.16
CA LEU A 2 8.82 6.04 43.24
C LEU A 2 10.08 5.44 43.81
N THR A 3 10.18 4.12 43.88
CA THR A 3 11.27 3.40 44.47
C THR A 3 12.53 3.52 43.64
N THR A 4 13.72 3.50 44.30
CA THR A 4 15.05 3.63 43.69
C THR A 4 15.31 2.64 42.55
N ALA A 5 14.64 1.50 42.55
CA ALA A 5 14.72 0.49 41.49
C ALA A 5 14.08 0.96 40.16
N THR A 6 12.97 1.73 40.20
CA THR A 6 12.29 2.26 39.00
C THR A 6 13.12 3.33 38.28
N LEU A 7 13.89 4.11 39.06
CA LEU A 7 14.80 5.13 38.50
C LEU A 7 16.03 4.49 37.83
N TYR A 8 16.50 3.37 38.32
CA TYR A 8 17.66 2.67 37.75
C TYR A 8 17.32 2.02 36.40
N VAL A 9 16.13 1.44 36.26
CA VAL A 9 15.67 0.84 35.02
C VAL A 9 15.46 1.91 33.92
N LEU A 10 14.94 3.07 34.28
CA LEU A 10 14.76 4.19 33.33
C LEU A 10 16.10 4.81 32.90
N SER A 11 17.11 4.85 33.76
CA SER A 11 18.44 5.38 33.41
C SER A 11 19.20 4.44 32.47
N VAL A 12 19.09 3.13 32.67
CA VAL A 12 19.73 2.14 31.79
C VAL A 12 19.09 2.11 30.41
N PHE A 13 17.75 2.30 30.29
CA PHE A 13 17.09 2.43 29.01
C PHE A 13 17.47 3.69 28.24
N PHE A 14 17.74 4.78 28.94
CA PHE A 14 18.16 6.05 28.34
C PHE A 14 19.61 6.04 27.84
N GLU A 15 20.50 5.30 28.48
CA GLU A 15 21.90 5.15 28.04
C GLU A 15 22.05 4.16 26.88
N ILE A 16 21.23 3.12 26.81
CA ILE A 16 21.24 2.16 25.68
C ILE A 16 20.75 2.82 24.40
N SER A 17 19.83 3.78 24.48
CA SER A 17 19.33 4.52 23.32
C SER A 17 20.38 5.42 22.67
N LYS A 18 21.42 5.85 23.40
CA LYS A 18 22.51 6.69 22.89
C LYS A 18 23.61 5.91 22.17
N LEU A 19 23.71 4.62 22.40
CA LEU A 19 24.74 3.75 21.80
C LEU A 19 24.37 3.23 20.40
N TRP A 20 23.13 3.44 19.95
CA TRP A 20 22.63 2.94 18.67
C TRP A 20 22.26 4.04 17.66
N TRP A 21 22.70 5.30 17.86
CA TRP A 21 22.44 6.39 16.94
C TRP A 21 23.71 6.99 16.39
N PRO A 22 24.24 6.56 15.23
CA PRO A 22 25.18 7.39 14.49
C PRO A 22 24.39 8.46 13.73
N ALA A 23 24.66 9.73 14.09
CA ALA A 23 24.17 10.89 13.36
C ALA A 23 24.70 10.86 11.93
N GLN A 24 23.83 10.63 10.98
CA GLN A 24 24.02 11.05 9.58
C GLN A 24 22.78 11.83 9.15
N GLN A 25 22.80 13.12 9.51
CA GLN A 25 22.05 14.11 8.74
C GLN A 25 22.79 14.29 7.41
N GLN A 26 22.26 13.74 6.36
CA GLN A 26 22.64 14.10 5.01
C GLN A 26 21.45 14.77 4.34
N ASP A 27 21.68 16.02 3.99
CA ASP A 27 20.81 16.97 3.32
C ASP A 27 20.37 16.41 1.95
N TYR A 28 19.11 16.03 1.81
CA TYR A 28 18.50 15.69 0.52
C TYR A 28 17.52 16.77 0.10
N ARG A 29 18.08 17.87 -0.43
CA ARG A 29 17.33 18.79 -1.29
C ARG A 29 17.59 18.44 -2.73
N ASN A 30 16.53 18.18 -3.47
CA ASN A 30 16.43 18.13 -4.93
C ASN A 30 17.30 17.11 -5.66
N ASP A 31 16.71 15.93 -5.91
CA ASP A 31 16.96 15.28 -7.20
C ASP A 31 15.68 14.57 -7.66
N SER A 32 15.29 14.87 -8.89
CA SER A 32 14.21 14.23 -9.61
C SER A 32 14.46 12.73 -9.72
N TYR A 33 13.80 11.93 -8.88
CA TYR A 33 13.89 10.49 -8.92
C TYR A 33 13.13 9.94 -10.12
N SER A 34 13.83 9.77 -11.23
CA SER A 34 13.43 8.80 -12.24
C SER A 34 13.84 7.42 -11.76
N TYR A 35 12.89 6.65 -11.22
CA TYR A 35 13.14 5.28 -10.79
C TYR A 35 13.38 4.39 -12.01
N LYS A 36 14.61 3.89 -12.14
CA LYS A 36 14.98 2.91 -13.14
C LYS A 36 14.39 1.56 -12.78
N ILE A 37 13.58 1.02 -13.66
CA ILE A 37 13.20 -0.39 -13.70
C ILE A 37 14.47 -1.22 -13.89
N ALA A 38 14.94 -1.89 -12.84
CA ALA A 38 16.08 -2.80 -12.90
C ALA A 38 15.61 -4.21 -13.28
N GLY A 39 15.05 -4.36 -14.48
CA GLY A 39 14.88 -5.67 -15.11
C GLY A 39 16.13 -5.99 -15.93
N LYS A 40 16.93 -7.00 -15.54
CA LYS A 40 17.96 -7.59 -16.40
C LYS A 40 17.29 -8.23 -17.60
N CYS A 41 17.24 -7.51 -18.72
CA CYS A 41 16.88 -8.05 -20.02
C CYS A 41 18.04 -8.92 -20.53
N LEU A 42 17.83 -10.23 -20.65
CA LEU A 42 18.73 -11.09 -21.45
C LEU A 42 18.43 -10.80 -22.92
N LEU A 43 19.49 -10.53 -23.70
CA LEU A 43 19.43 -10.15 -25.10
C LEU A 43 18.69 -11.25 -25.91
N GLY A 44 17.53 -10.92 -26.45
CA GLY A 44 16.83 -11.78 -27.42
C GLY A 44 15.31 -11.75 -27.40
N ASP A 45 14.67 -11.53 -26.29
CA ASP A 45 13.21 -11.43 -26.21
C ASP A 45 12.74 -9.96 -26.28
N PRO A 46 11.59 -9.67 -26.94
CA PRO A 46 10.97 -8.37 -26.81
C PRO A 46 10.73 -8.13 -25.31
N PRO A 47 10.93 -6.90 -24.80
CA PRO A 47 10.74 -6.62 -23.39
C PRO A 47 9.34 -7.11 -23.02
N MET A 48 9.26 -8.14 -22.18
CA MET A 48 7.98 -8.54 -21.59
C MET A 48 7.42 -7.30 -20.92
N ARG A 49 6.35 -6.76 -21.47
CA ARG A 49 5.62 -5.68 -20.80
C ARG A 49 5.16 -6.27 -19.48
N TYR A 50 5.78 -5.81 -18.41
CA TYR A 50 5.30 -6.15 -17.09
C TYR A 50 3.83 -5.77 -17.03
N SER A 51 3.00 -6.75 -16.74
CA SER A 51 1.58 -6.56 -16.54
C SER A 51 1.26 -6.97 -15.10
N PRO A 52 1.07 -6.01 -14.20
CA PRO A 52 0.71 -6.31 -12.83
C PRO A 52 -0.53 -7.20 -12.77
N SER A 53 -0.51 -8.19 -11.87
CA SER A 53 -1.70 -9.01 -11.62
C SER A 53 -2.88 -8.17 -11.14
N LEU A 54 -2.59 -7.18 -10.30
CA LEU A 54 -3.51 -6.17 -9.77
C LEU A 54 -2.80 -4.83 -9.60
N HIS A 55 -3.57 -3.75 -9.56
CA HIS A 55 -3.13 -2.45 -9.10
C HIS A 55 -3.78 -2.14 -7.74
N ILE A 56 -2.97 -2.02 -6.70
CA ILE A 56 -3.43 -1.67 -5.35
C ILE A 56 -3.21 -0.18 -5.12
N VAL A 57 -4.29 0.57 -4.95
CA VAL A 57 -4.26 2.03 -4.76
C VAL A 57 -4.56 2.38 -3.33
N LEU A 58 -3.68 3.14 -2.70
CA LEU A 58 -3.86 3.75 -1.39
C LEU A 58 -4.08 5.25 -1.59
N TYR A 59 -5.30 5.69 -1.33
CA TYR A 59 -5.68 7.09 -1.43
C TYR A 59 -5.39 7.81 -0.11
N GLU A 60 -4.42 8.73 -0.11
CA GLU A 60 -3.98 9.51 1.06
C GLU A 60 -3.70 8.63 2.30
N PRO A 61 -2.83 7.60 2.20
CA PRO A 61 -2.54 6.72 3.32
C PRO A 61 -1.84 7.47 4.46
N GLU A 62 -2.22 7.18 5.71
CA GLU A 62 -1.76 7.90 6.89
C GLU A 62 -0.74 7.12 7.74
N ILE A 63 -0.80 5.78 7.72
CA ILE A 63 -0.07 4.91 8.64
C ILE A 63 1.01 4.13 7.90
N PRO A 64 2.32 4.47 8.07
CA PRO A 64 3.43 3.83 7.35
C PRO A 64 3.45 2.29 7.43
N PRO A 65 3.24 1.65 8.60
CA PRO A 65 3.18 0.19 8.69
C PRO A 65 2.12 -0.47 7.80
N ASN A 66 0.98 0.20 7.57
CA ASN A 66 -0.05 -0.34 6.67
C ASN A 66 0.46 -0.37 5.22
N ALA A 67 1.02 0.74 4.74
CA ALA A 67 1.60 0.82 3.41
C ALA A 67 2.73 -0.21 3.22
N GLY A 68 3.61 -0.40 4.22
CA GLY A 68 4.66 -1.40 4.18
C GLY A 68 4.14 -2.85 4.10
N ASN A 69 3.11 -3.19 4.90
CA ASN A 69 2.48 -4.52 4.86
C ASN A 69 1.75 -4.77 3.53
N ILE A 70 1.10 -3.73 2.97
CA ILE A 70 0.47 -3.82 1.65
C ILE A 70 1.52 -4.01 0.56
N GLY A 71 2.65 -3.29 0.63
CA GLY A 71 3.77 -3.48 -0.28
C GLY A 71 4.28 -4.92 -0.29
N ARG A 72 4.43 -5.55 0.89
CA ARG A 72 4.77 -6.98 1.00
C ARG A 72 3.74 -7.87 0.31
N THR A 73 2.46 -7.58 0.49
CA THR A 73 1.39 -8.31 -0.20
C THR A 73 1.49 -8.14 -1.71
N CYS A 74 1.76 -6.91 -2.20
CA CYS A 74 1.94 -6.63 -3.63
C CYS A 74 3.08 -7.47 -4.24
N VAL A 75 4.24 -7.50 -3.58
CA VAL A 75 5.37 -8.34 -4.03
C VAL A 75 4.97 -9.81 -4.08
N ALA A 76 4.29 -10.30 -3.03
CA ALA A 76 3.89 -11.71 -2.95
C ALA A 76 2.96 -12.17 -4.07
N ILE A 77 2.18 -11.25 -4.66
CA ILE A 77 1.18 -11.59 -5.68
C ILE A 77 1.49 -10.99 -7.07
N GLY A 78 2.61 -10.28 -7.23
CA GLY A 78 2.97 -9.61 -8.48
C GLY A 78 2.05 -8.41 -8.81
N ALA A 79 1.61 -7.66 -7.79
CA ALA A 79 0.79 -6.46 -7.95
C ALA A 79 1.64 -5.18 -7.87
N LYS A 80 1.19 -4.12 -8.54
CA LYS A 80 1.77 -2.77 -8.40
C LYS A 80 1.01 -1.96 -7.36
N MET A 81 1.76 -1.24 -6.51
CA MET A 81 1.20 -0.35 -5.50
C MET A 81 1.25 1.12 -5.95
N TRP A 82 0.15 1.83 -5.76
CA TRP A 82 0.03 3.25 -6.04
C TRP A 82 -0.29 4.01 -4.77
N LEU A 83 0.42 5.09 -4.52
CA LEU A 83 0.21 5.99 -3.40
C LEU A 83 -0.26 7.34 -3.93
N VAL A 84 -1.47 7.77 -3.59
CA VAL A 84 -2.00 9.08 -3.97
C VAL A 84 -1.74 10.07 -2.85
N GLU A 85 -1.07 11.18 -3.16
CA GLU A 85 -0.79 12.25 -2.18
C GLU A 85 -2.07 13.01 -1.77
N PRO A 86 -2.05 13.66 -0.55
CA PRO A 86 -0.93 13.74 0.40
C PRO A 86 -0.74 12.45 1.20
N LEU A 87 0.52 12.11 1.51
CA LEU A 87 0.84 10.98 2.38
C LEU A 87 0.98 11.47 3.83
N GLY A 88 0.45 10.74 4.80
CA GLY A 88 0.62 11.00 6.22
C GLY A 88 2.02 10.66 6.77
N PHE A 89 2.95 10.29 5.89
CA PHE A 89 4.32 9.88 6.24
C PHE A 89 5.30 10.22 5.11
N THR A 90 6.60 10.15 5.42
CA THR A 90 7.64 10.25 4.40
C THR A 90 8.04 8.86 3.90
N ILE A 91 8.33 8.73 2.62
CA ILE A 91 8.69 7.44 1.99
C ILE A 91 9.98 6.84 2.57
N ASN A 92 10.85 7.67 3.15
CA ASN A 92 12.05 7.23 3.87
C ASN A 92 11.79 6.87 5.33
N ASP A 93 10.53 6.82 5.76
CA ASP A 93 10.18 6.49 7.14
C ASP A 93 10.71 5.10 7.53
N TYR A 94 11.38 5.05 8.66
CA TYR A 94 11.91 3.81 9.24
C TYR A 94 10.84 2.73 9.38
N TYR A 95 9.61 3.11 9.73
CA TYR A 95 8.50 2.18 9.91
C TYR A 95 8.00 1.58 8.59
N LEU A 96 8.03 2.36 7.51
CA LEU A 96 7.71 1.89 6.18
C LEU A 96 8.71 0.83 5.74
N ARG A 97 10.00 1.11 5.89
CA ARG A 97 11.08 0.18 5.58
C ARG A 97 11.05 -1.06 6.46
N ARG A 98 10.81 -0.91 7.78
CA ARG A 98 10.78 -2.03 8.72
C ARG A 98 9.65 -3.02 8.44
N ALA A 99 8.51 -2.56 7.96
CA ALA A 99 7.40 -3.44 7.56
C ALA A 99 7.68 -4.19 6.25
N GLY A 100 8.51 -3.62 5.36
CA GLY A 100 8.82 -4.15 4.03
C GLY A 100 10.29 -4.50 3.76
N LEU A 101 11.17 -4.54 4.77
CA LEU A 101 12.63 -4.53 4.69
C LEU A 101 13.24 -5.44 3.62
N ASP A 102 12.74 -6.66 3.48
CA ASP A 102 13.36 -7.67 2.61
C ASP A 102 12.78 -7.67 1.18
N TYR A 103 11.68 -6.93 0.93
CA TYR A 103 10.92 -6.98 -0.32
C TYR A 103 10.79 -5.62 -1.01
N TRP A 104 11.30 -4.54 -0.39
CA TRP A 104 11.10 -3.19 -0.92
C TRP A 104 11.76 -2.97 -2.27
N ASP A 105 12.90 -3.61 -2.51
CA ASP A 105 13.63 -3.53 -3.77
C ASP A 105 12.92 -4.29 -4.91
N GLU A 106 12.04 -5.24 -4.57
CA GLU A 106 11.22 -6.02 -5.49
C GLU A 106 9.81 -5.42 -5.69
N LEU A 107 9.45 -4.41 -4.87
CA LEU A 107 8.15 -3.80 -4.93
C LEU A 107 8.05 -2.83 -6.11
N GLU A 108 7.12 -3.07 -7.00
CA GLU A 108 6.72 -2.05 -7.95
C GLU A 108 5.72 -1.08 -7.32
N TRP A 109 6.10 0.16 -7.24
CA TRP A 109 5.25 1.18 -6.65
C TRP A 109 5.51 2.55 -7.26
N GLU A 110 4.51 3.43 -7.15
CA GLU A 110 4.58 4.80 -7.65
C GLU A 110 3.77 5.74 -6.76
N VAL A 111 4.27 6.98 -6.59
CA VAL A 111 3.53 8.06 -5.95
C VAL A 111 2.99 8.98 -7.03
N VAL A 112 1.73 9.36 -6.88
CA VAL A 112 1.06 10.28 -7.80
C VAL A 112 0.49 11.47 -7.02
N PRO A 113 0.59 12.70 -7.56
CA PRO A 113 0.21 13.90 -6.83
C PRO A 113 -1.30 14.07 -6.68
N SER A 114 -2.10 13.37 -7.49
CA SER A 114 -3.56 13.50 -7.45
C SER A 114 -4.29 12.25 -7.94
N TRP A 115 -5.58 12.21 -7.67
CA TRP A 115 -6.48 11.19 -8.20
C TRP A 115 -6.52 11.16 -9.73
N ASP A 116 -6.52 12.33 -10.37
CA ASP A 116 -6.60 12.41 -11.84
C ASP A 116 -5.30 11.94 -12.50
N ASP A 117 -4.15 12.23 -11.88
CA ASP A 117 -2.86 11.67 -12.32
C ASP A 117 -2.82 10.15 -12.17
N LEU A 118 -3.35 9.61 -11.06
CA LEU A 118 -3.49 8.16 -10.88
C LEU A 118 -4.29 7.54 -12.03
N VAL A 119 -5.49 8.07 -12.29
CA VAL A 119 -6.38 7.53 -13.33
C VAL A 119 -5.69 7.52 -14.68
N THR A 120 -5.00 8.61 -15.01
CA THR A 120 -4.26 8.74 -16.27
C THR A 120 -3.17 7.68 -16.39
N ARG A 121 -2.33 7.54 -15.35
CA ARG A 121 -1.16 6.64 -15.37
C ARG A 121 -1.57 5.16 -15.31
N VAL A 122 -2.46 4.80 -14.40
CA VAL A 122 -2.91 3.41 -14.27
C VAL A 122 -3.61 2.91 -15.53
N THR A 123 -4.38 3.78 -16.19
CA THR A 123 -5.04 3.44 -17.47
C THR A 123 -4.00 3.27 -18.60
N ALA A 124 -2.97 4.12 -18.64
CA ALA A 124 -1.89 4.00 -19.62
C ALA A 124 -1.10 2.69 -19.47
N GLU A 125 -1.03 2.13 -18.27
CA GLU A 125 -0.43 0.82 -17.98
C GLU A 125 -1.37 -0.37 -18.21
N GLY A 126 -2.60 -0.13 -18.67
CA GLY A 126 -3.60 -1.17 -18.94
C GLY A 126 -4.45 -1.55 -17.73
N GLY A 127 -4.28 -0.85 -16.60
CA GLY A 127 -5.13 -1.01 -15.42
C GLY A 127 -6.56 -0.55 -15.69
N ARG A 128 -7.53 -1.28 -15.13
CA ARG A 128 -8.95 -0.94 -15.24
C ARG A 128 -9.47 -0.51 -13.89
N LEU A 129 -9.96 0.73 -13.79
CA LEU A 129 -10.64 1.19 -12.59
C LEU A 129 -11.79 0.24 -12.28
N GLY A 130 -11.55 -0.64 -11.29
CA GLY A 130 -12.45 -1.74 -10.96
C GLY A 130 -13.25 -1.47 -9.71
N TRP A 131 -12.63 -1.56 -8.54
CA TRP A 131 -13.34 -1.71 -7.29
C TRP A 131 -12.84 -0.77 -6.21
N PHE A 132 -13.78 -0.20 -5.46
CA PHE A 132 -13.54 0.78 -4.40
C PHE A 132 -14.02 0.22 -3.07
N PHE A 133 -13.20 0.31 -2.02
CA PHE A 133 -13.50 -0.32 -0.74
C PHE A 133 -13.96 0.69 0.30
N SER A 134 -15.11 0.41 0.91
CA SER A 134 -15.70 1.22 1.97
C SER A 134 -16.44 0.33 2.97
N ALA A 135 -16.24 0.56 4.26
CA ALA A 135 -16.97 -0.14 5.31
C ALA A 135 -18.51 0.11 5.27
N HIS A 136 -18.94 1.13 4.53
CA HIS A 136 -20.35 1.51 4.41
C HIS A 136 -21.00 1.05 3.09
N ALA A 137 -20.29 0.32 2.25
CA ALA A 137 -20.87 -0.25 1.04
C ALA A 137 -21.78 -1.44 1.39
N THR A 138 -22.73 -1.73 0.51
CA THR A 138 -23.72 -2.81 0.71
C THR A 138 -23.34 -4.09 -0.02
N LYS A 139 -22.61 -3.98 -1.13
CA LYS A 139 -22.17 -5.12 -1.94
C LYS A 139 -20.93 -5.76 -1.35
N SER A 140 -20.96 -7.09 -1.18
CA SER A 140 -19.79 -7.82 -0.67
C SER A 140 -18.66 -7.87 -1.69
N TYR A 141 -17.42 -7.88 -1.21
CA TYR A 141 -16.22 -8.08 -2.01
C TYR A 141 -16.18 -9.45 -2.72
N THR A 142 -16.99 -10.40 -2.26
CA THR A 142 -17.13 -11.74 -2.86
C THR A 142 -18.19 -11.82 -3.95
N ASP A 143 -19.03 -10.79 -4.11
CA ASP A 143 -20.18 -10.80 -5.04
C ASP A 143 -19.82 -10.32 -6.45
N ILE A 144 -18.54 -10.33 -6.77
CA ILE A 144 -18.01 -9.88 -8.05
C ILE A 144 -17.00 -10.86 -8.60
N THR A 145 -16.69 -10.71 -9.89
CA THR A 145 -15.59 -11.43 -10.54
C THR A 145 -14.43 -10.48 -10.76
N TYR A 146 -13.30 -10.76 -10.11
CA TYR A 146 -12.05 -10.04 -10.32
C TYR A 146 -11.38 -10.47 -11.62
N GLN A 147 -10.70 -9.52 -12.25
CA GLN A 147 -9.94 -9.80 -13.46
C GLN A 147 -8.49 -9.30 -13.31
N HIS A 148 -7.57 -9.92 -14.06
CA HIS A 148 -6.19 -9.45 -14.11
C HIS A 148 -6.15 -7.98 -14.56
N GLY A 149 -5.30 -7.18 -13.89
CA GLY A 149 -5.19 -5.74 -14.13
C GLY A 149 -6.29 -4.90 -13.49
N ASP A 150 -7.16 -5.49 -12.65
CA ASP A 150 -8.14 -4.70 -11.89
C ASP A 150 -7.43 -3.76 -10.90
N VAL A 151 -7.98 -2.56 -10.80
CA VAL A 151 -7.55 -1.53 -9.85
C VAL A 151 -8.41 -1.59 -8.61
N LEU A 152 -7.79 -1.87 -7.47
CA LEU A 152 -8.43 -1.97 -6.15
C LEU A 152 -8.09 -0.73 -5.34
N VAL A 153 -9.10 0.11 -5.03
CA VAL A 153 -8.91 1.43 -4.43
C VAL A 153 -9.32 1.43 -2.97
N PHE A 154 -8.39 1.74 -2.10
CA PHE A 154 -8.57 1.85 -0.65
C PHE A 154 -8.37 3.30 -0.22
N GLY A 155 -9.23 3.80 0.67
CA GLY A 155 -9.12 5.14 1.24
C GLY A 155 -8.19 5.22 2.45
N SER A 156 -7.98 6.43 2.96
CA SER A 156 -7.20 6.67 4.17
C SER A 156 -7.81 5.97 5.40
N GLU A 157 -6.99 5.72 6.40
CA GLU A 157 -7.39 4.98 7.60
C GLU A 157 -8.42 5.72 8.43
N SER A 158 -8.34 7.04 8.49
CA SER A 158 -9.24 7.85 9.32
C SER A 158 -10.55 8.21 8.62
N SER A 159 -10.50 8.64 7.35
CA SER A 159 -11.63 9.22 6.61
C SER A 159 -12.15 8.32 5.47
N GLY A 160 -11.40 7.30 5.08
CA GLY A 160 -11.73 6.47 3.93
C GLY A 160 -11.65 7.22 2.61
N LEU A 161 -12.41 6.80 1.63
CA LEU A 161 -12.48 7.48 0.32
C LEU A 161 -13.35 8.74 0.38
N PRO A 162 -12.98 9.82 -0.35
CA PRO A 162 -13.80 11.03 -0.48
C PRO A 162 -15.20 10.74 -1.02
N GLN A 163 -16.16 11.56 -0.60
CA GLN A 163 -17.56 11.43 -1.06
C GLN A 163 -17.70 11.63 -2.57
N SER A 164 -16.86 12.47 -3.19
CA SER A 164 -16.84 12.67 -4.64
C SER A 164 -16.51 11.37 -5.39
N ILE A 165 -15.47 10.65 -4.94
CA ILE A 165 -15.08 9.35 -5.51
C ILE A 165 -16.19 8.32 -5.25
N LYS A 166 -16.69 8.21 -4.02
CA LYS A 166 -17.75 7.26 -3.68
C LYS A 166 -19.02 7.46 -4.48
N LYS A 167 -19.43 8.71 -4.70
CA LYS A 167 -20.63 9.01 -5.52
C LYS A 167 -20.42 8.68 -6.99
N LYS A 168 -19.24 9.00 -7.54
CA LYS A 168 -18.91 8.73 -8.94
C LYS A 168 -18.84 7.23 -9.24
N HIS A 169 -18.46 6.42 -8.28
CA HIS A 169 -18.24 4.98 -8.42
C HIS A 169 -19.17 4.16 -7.50
N ALA A 170 -20.40 4.63 -7.30
CA ALA A 170 -21.34 4.01 -6.36
C ALA A 170 -21.62 2.52 -6.65
N ASP A 171 -21.70 2.14 -7.91
CA ASP A 171 -21.96 0.75 -8.34
C ASP A 171 -20.74 -0.18 -8.19
N GLN A 172 -19.57 0.42 -7.99
CA GLN A 172 -18.28 -0.27 -7.83
C GLN A 172 -17.81 -0.32 -6.37
N LEU A 173 -18.63 0.19 -5.44
CA LEU A 173 -18.30 0.15 -4.00
C LEU A 173 -18.53 -1.23 -3.42
N LEU A 174 -17.51 -1.74 -2.74
CA LEU A 174 -17.52 -3.04 -2.07
C LEU A 174 -17.20 -2.92 -0.59
N THR A 175 -17.70 -3.86 0.20
CA THR A 175 -17.37 -3.99 1.61
C THR A 175 -16.86 -5.39 1.95
N ILE A 176 -16.02 -5.49 2.98
CA ILE A 176 -15.76 -6.75 3.67
C ILE A 176 -16.72 -6.81 4.85
N PRO A 177 -17.62 -7.80 4.92
CA PRO A 177 -18.56 -7.92 6.03
C PRO A 177 -17.84 -8.02 7.37
N SER A 178 -18.27 -7.20 8.33
CA SER A 178 -17.74 -7.20 9.69
C SER A 178 -18.88 -7.07 10.71
N ARG A 179 -18.62 -7.46 11.96
CA ARG A 179 -19.59 -7.27 13.03
C ARG A 179 -19.77 -5.78 13.36
N PRO A 180 -20.97 -5.34 13.78
CA PRO A 180 -21.25 -3.92 14.04
C PRO A 180 -20.40 -3.31 15.17
N GLN A 181 -19.79 -4.12 16.03
CA GLN A 181 -18.89 -3.66 17.09
C GLN A 181 -17.56 -3.13 16.57
N VAL A 182 -17.21 -3.43 15.31
CA VAL A 182 -15.98 -2.99 14.67
C VAL A 182 -16.31 -2.00 13.55
N ARG A 183 -15.76 -0.79 13.62
CA ARG A 183 -16.02 0.26 12.63
C ARG A 183 -15.49 -0.11 11.24
N SER A 184 -14.31 -0.69 11.20
CA SER A 184 -13.62 -1.13 9.97
C SER A 184 -12.49 -2.09 10.33
N LEU A 185 -12.07 -2.90 9.37
CA LEU A 185 -10.83 -3.66 9.47
C LEU A 185 -9.62 -2.74 9.25
N ASN A 186 -8.46 -3.17 9.74
CA ASN A 186 -7.20 -2.53 9.41
C ASN A 186 -6.98 -2.51 7.89
N LEU A 187 -6.42 -1.41 7.36
CA LEU A 187 -6.26 -1.19 5.93
C LEU A 187 -5.43 -2.29 5.27
N SER A 188 -4.30 -2.70 5.87
CA SER A 188 -3.45 -3.73 5.29
C SER A 188 -4.11 -5.10 5.29
N ASN A 189 -4.90 -5.42 6.33
CA ASN A 189 -5.69 -6.65 6.36
C ASN A 189 -6.77 -6.64 5.28
N THR A 190 -7.47 -5.50 5.11
CA THR A 190 -8.48 -5.32 4.06
C THR A 190 -7.88 -5.56 2.68
N ALA A 191 -6.77 -4.92 2.37
CA ALA A 191 -6.10 -5.08 1.08
C ALA A 191 -5.65 -6.52 0.82
N ALA A 192 -5.08 -7.18 1.83
CA ALA A 192 -4.66 -8.57 1.71
C ALA A 192 -5.84 -9.53 1.48
N ILE A 193 -6.93 -9.39 2.23
CA ILE A 193 -8.13 -10.23 2.08
C ILE A 193 -8.68 -10.12 0.66
N VAL A 194 -8.82 -8.89 0.14
CA VAL A 194 -9.37 -8.66 -1.21
C VAL A 194 -8.43 -9.16 -2.30
N ALA A 195 -7.13 -8.89 -2.17
CA ALA A 195 -6.14 -9.35 -3.12
C ALA A 195 -6.11 -10.88 -3.23
N TYR A 196 -6.15 -11.59 -2.11
CA TYR A 196 -6.17 -13.04 -2.11
C TYR A 196 -7.53 -13.63 -2.53
N GLU A 197 -8.64 -12.92 -2.38
CA GLU A 197 -9.90 -13.32 -3.01
C GLU A 197 -9.80 -13.26 -4.53
N ALA A 198 -9.20 -12.21 -5.11
CA ALA A 198 -8.94 -12.14 -6.53
C ALA A 198 -8.07 -13.31 -7.02
N ILE A 199 -6.96 -13.60 -6.31
CA ILE A 199 -6.08 -14.73 -6.59
C ILE A 199 -6.83 -16.07 -6.52
N ARG A 200 -7.69 -16.24 -5.53
CA ARG A 200 -8.51 -17.45 -5.39
C ARG A 200 -9.41 -17.68 -6.62
N GLN A 201 -9.95 -16.59 -7.19
CA GLN A 201 -10.80 -16.69 -8.39
C GLN A 201 -10.02 -17.01 -9.66
N TRP A 202 -8.71 -16.80 -9.69
CA TRP A 202 -7.84 -17.06 -10.86
C TRP A 202 -7.10 -18.39 -10.81
N ASP A 203 -7.46 -19.30 -9.88
CA ASP A 203 -6.80 -20.60 -9.69
C ASP A 203 -5.32 -20.49 -9.28
N GLY A 204 -4.92 -19.38 -8.68
CA GLY A 204 -3.59 -19.23 -8.10
C GLY A 204 -2.84 -17.97 -8.54
N ILE A 205 -1.61 -17.85 -8.01
CA ILE A 205 -0.72 -16.73 -8.30
C ILE A 205 -0.11 -16.90 -9.69
N PRO A 206 -0.17 -15.92 -10.59
CA PRO A 206 0.52 -15.94 -11.87
C PRO A 206 2.03 -16.15 -11.66
N ARG A 207 2.63 -17.07 -12.40
CA ARG A 207 4.08 -17.40 -12.35
C ARG A 207 4.81 -16.72 -13.48
#